data_b05746bf1e076e668e07639860202257
#
_entry.id   b05746bf1e076e668e07639860202257
#
_cell.length_a   1.000
_cell.length_b   1.000
_cell.length_c   1.000
_cell.angle_alpha   90.00
_cell.angle_beta   90.00
_cell.angle_gamma   90.00
#
_symmetry.space_group_name_H-M   'P 1'
#
loop_
_entity.id
_entity.type
_entity.pdbx_description
1 polymer ?
#
loop_
_entity_poly.entity_id
_entity_poly.type
_entity_poly.pdbx_seq_one_letter_code
_entity_poly.pdbx_strand_id
1 'polypeptide(L)' 'MQEVRNLNNKRVCDISKDLHTIIIVQGGCKTIITTSPDGTLNVKHELIEKTA' A
#
# COMPACT_ATOMS: atom_id res chain seq x y z
N MET A 1 -6.05 -3.60 -9.20
CA MET A 1 -5.90 -3.30 -7.78
C MET A 1 -7.18 -2.71 -7.24
N GLN A 2 -7.52 -3.04 -6.02
CA GLN A 2 -8.71 -2.51 -5.37
C GLN A 2 -8.34 -1.26 -4.58
N GLU A 3 -9.03 -0.17 -4.86
CA GLU A 3 -8.81 1.08 -4.15
C GLU A 3 -9.65 1.11 -2.89
N VAL A 4 -9.04 1.49 -1.78
CA VAL A 4 -9.73 1.62 -0.49
C VAL A 4 -9.84 3.10 -0.15
N ARG A 5 -11.04 3.55 0.21
CA ARG A 5 -11.30 4.94 0.58
C ARG A 5 -11.81 5.02 2.00
N ASN A 6 -11.48 6.13 2.67
CA ASN A 6 -11.96 6.37 4.03
C ASN A 6 -13.34 7.02 4.02
N LEU A 7 -13.83 7.38 5.22
CA LEU A 7 -15.15 8.00 5.34
C LEU A 7 -15.26 9.35 4.65
N ASN A 8 -14.14 10.03 4.45
CA ASN A 8 -14.10 11.30 3.73
C ASN A 8 -13.96 11.11 2.23
N ASN A 9 -14.10 9.87 1.75
CA ASN A 9 -13.95 9.52 0.34
C ASN A 9 -12.56 9.81 -0.21
N LYS A 10 -11.56 9.77 0.65
CA LYS A 10 -10.18 9.95 0.24
C LYS A 10 -9.49 8.60 0.17
N ARG A 11 -8.63 8.45 -0.84
CA ARG A 11 -7.90 7.21 -1.04
C ARG A 11 -6.94 6.94 0.10
N VAL A 12 -7.04 5.76 0.68
CA VAL A 12 -6.19 5.33 1.79
C VAL A 12 -5.08 4.42 1.30
N CYS A 13 -5.45 3.39 0.53
CA CYS A 13 -4.49 2.39 0.07
C CYS A 13 -5.04 1.65 -1.14
N ASP A 14 -4.21 0.81 -1.72
CA ASP A 14 -4.59 -0.11 -2.79
C ASP A 14 -4.28 -1.53 -2.35
N ILE A 15 -5.15 -2.45 -2.70
CA ILE A 15 -4.98 -3.87 -2.41
C ILE A 15 -4.77 -4.60 -3.73
N SER A 16 -3.74 -5.45 -3.79
CA SER A 16 -3.46 -6.22 -5.00
C SER A 16 -4.52 -7.27 -5.27
N LYS A 17 -4.55 -7.79 -6.49
CA LYS A 17 -5.57 -8.78 -6.89
C LYS A 17 -5.50 -10.06 -6.07
N ASP A 18 -4.32 -10.45 -5.63
CA ASP A 18 -4.14 -11.65 -4.82
C ASP A 18 -4.52 -11.43 -3.36
N LEU A 19 -4.83 -10.18 -2.99
CA LEU A 19 -5.21 -9.78 -1.64
C LEU A 19 -4.11 -10.00 -0.60
N HIS A 20 -2.87 -10.12 -1.06
CA HIS A 20 -1.73 -10.33 -0.16
C HIS A 20 -0.80 -9.13 -0.06
N THR A 21 -1.07 -8.09 -0.84
CA THR A 21 -0.23 -6.90 -0.85
C THR A 21 -1.09 -5.65 -0.72
N ILE A 22 -0.71 -4.79 0.22
CA ILE A 22 -1.36 -3.51 0.43
C ILE A 22 -0.33 -2.43 0.17
N ILE A 23 -0.70 -1.44 -0.65
CA ILE A 23 0.18 -0.34 -1.00
C ILE A 23 -0.44 0.96 -0.53
N ILE A 24 0.30 1.71 0.28
CA ILE A 24 -0.12 3.01 0.79
C ILE A 24 0.85 4.05 0.27
N VAL A 25 0.32 5.05 -0.44
CA VAL A 25 1.14 6.16 -0.93
C VAL A 25 0.73 7.41 -0.18
N GLN A 26 1.70 8.01 0.51
CA GLN A 26 1.41 9.17 1.34
C GLN A 26 2.68 10.01 1.51
N GLY A 27 2.57 11.31 1.28
CA GLY A 27 3.66 12.22 1.54
C GLY A 27 4.93 11.97 0.74
N GLY A 28 4.82 11.45 -0.48
CA GLY A 28 5.97 11.12 -1.29
C GLY A 28 6.65 9.81 -0.91
N CYS A 29 6.04 9.06 0.00
CA CYS A 29 6.53 7.76 0.41
C CYS A 29 5.53 6.67 0.06
N LYS A 30 6.04 5.49 -0.19
CA LYS A 30 5.23 4.34 -0.53
C LYS A 30 5.48 3.26 0.53
N THR A 31 4.43 2.79 1.17
CA THR A 31 4.53 1.71 2.13
C THR A 31 3.89 0.46 1.54
N ILE A 32 4.65 -0.61 1.50
CA ILE A 32 4.20 -1.88 0.94
C ILE A 32 4.10 -2.89 2.08
N ILE A 33 2.92 -3.42 2.28
CA ILE A 33 2.66 -4.43 3.31
C ILE A 33 2.28 -5.72 2.62
N THR A 34 3.07 -6.77 2.84
CA THR A 34 2.81 -8.07 2.25
C THR A 34 2.61 -9.11 3.35
N THR A 35 1.80 -10.13 3.05
CA THR A 35 1.59 -11.24 3.96
C THR A 35 2.32 -12.45 3.42
N SER A 36 2.99 -13.18 4.32
CA SER A 36 3.67 -14.42 3.98
C SER A 36 2.75 -15.62 4.24
N PRO A 37 3.00 -16.76 3.58
CA PRO A 37 2.16 -17.95 3.80
C PRO A 37 2.10 -18.43 5.24
N ASP A 38 3.11 -18.10 6.04
CA ASP A 38 3.14 -18.47 7.45
C ASP A 38 2.36 -17.51 8.35
N GLY A 39 1.76 -16.48 7.78
CA GLY A 39 0.96 -15.53 8.51
C GLY A 39 1.71 -14.31 9.03
N THR A 40 2.98 -14.17 8.70
CA THR A 40 3.75 -12.99 9.11
C THR A 40 3.50 -11.83 8.15
N LEU A 41 3.57 -10.61 8.67
CA LEU A 41 3.45 -9.41 7.87
C LEU A 41 4.83 -8.81 7.64
N ASN A 42 5.09 -8.41 6.41
CA ASN A 42 6.31 -7.72 6.04
C ASN A 42 5.96 -6.30 5.62
N VAL A 43 6.65 -5.32 6.19
CA VAL A 43 6.43 -3.91 5.89
C VAL A 43 7.69 -3.34 5.27
N LYS A 44 7.53 -2.69 4.12
CA LYS A 44 8.64 -2.08 3.41
C LYS A 44 8.27 -0.65 3.04
N HIS A 45 9.20 0.27 3.20
CA HIS A 45 9.00 1.66 2.84
C HIS A 45 9.94 2.04 1.71
N GLU A 46 9.43 2.79 0.74
CA GLU A 46 10.21 3.27 -0.39
C GLU A 46 9.92 4.74 -0.62
N LEU A 47 10.93 5.46 -1.07
CA LEU A 47 10.74 6.84 -1.50
C LEU A 47 10.25 6.84 -2.94
N ILE A 48 9.23 7.65 -3.20
CA ILE A 48 8.76 7.86 -4.56
C ILE A 48 9.56 9.02 -5.14
N GLU A 49 10.48 8.70 -6.05
CA GLU A 49 11.22 9.74 -6.74
C GLU A 49 10.32 10.37 -7.78
N LYS A 50 10.03 11.64 -7.54
CA LYS A 50 9.42 12.45 -8.59
C LYS A 50 10.55 13.17 -9.29
N THR A 51 10.91 12.69 -10.43
CA THR A 51 11.71 13.51 -11.34
C THR A 51 10.78 14.57 -11.86
N ALA A 52 11.01 15.74 -11.40
CA ALA A 52 10.27 16.88 -11.89
C ALA A 52 10.60 17.11 -13.38
#